data_2552f62a50413ad8d5d4516430c30eea
#
_entry.id   2552f62a50413ad8d5d4516430c30eea
#
_cell.length_a   1.000
_cell.length_b   1.000
_cell.length_c   1.000
_cell.angle_alpha   90.00
_cell.angle_beta   90.00
_cell.angle_gamma   90.00
#
_symmetry.space_group_name_H-M   'P 1'
#
loop_
_entity.id
_entity.type
_entity.pdbx_description
1 polymer ?
#
loop_
_entity_poly.entity_id
_entity_poly.type
_entity_poly.pdbx_seq_one_letter_code
_entity_poly.pdbx_strand_id
1 'polypeptide(L)'
;MSAGPKSAPQQNAKIGVLAVQGDFAEHAARLRALGCETIELRCAADLDTALDAIVLPGGESTVQAALLEEFAMADPIKRMIGTGTPVLATCAGLILLAREVEHANGRSDSRAPFERAGWAPGAIGTLPVQVSRNAYGRQLASFHAEAPLRSNKEGEDEAPNIPLTFIRAPQIVATGEGVETLVSVDEAPVAVRFGNQIGITFHPELDEDNALYQLFLGLIDAHA
;
A
#
# COMPACT_ATOMS: atom_id res chain seq x y z
N MET A 1 11.89 17.35 31.62
CA MET A 1 10.57 16.74 31.34
C MET A 1 10.81 15.46 30.60
N SER A 2 10.44 14.33 31.18
CA SER A 2 10.77 12.98 30.67
C SER A 2 9.92 12.71 29.42
N ALA A 3 10.59 12.43 28.30
CA ALA A 3 9.94 11.87 27.13
C ALA A 3 9.34 10.52 27.54
N GLY A 4 8.02 10.39 27.44
CA GLY A 4 7.33 9.12 27.67
C GLY A 4 7.87 8.04 26.70
N PRO A 5 7.79 6.75 27.09
CA PRO A 5 8.30 5.67 26.28
C PRO A 5 7.55 5.68 24.94
N LYS A 6 8.31 5.72 23.81
CA LYS A 6 7.80 5.37 22.49
C LYS A 6 7.16 3.99 22.65
N SER A 7 5.86 3.86 22.40
CA SER A 7 5.19 2.56 22.39
C SER A 7 5.98 1.64 21.43
N ALA A 8 6.49 0.53 21.96
CA ALA A 8 7.08 -0.51 21.14
C ALA A 8 6.01 -0.97 20.13
N PRO A 9 6.40 -1.27 18.87
CA PRO A 9 5.44 -1.81 17.89
C PRO A 9 4.76 -3.03 18.51
N GLN A 10 3.45 -3.19 18.26
CA GLN A 10 2.67 -4.29 18.85
C GLN A 10 3.35 -5.63 18.52
N GLN A 11 4.05 -6.16 19.53
CA GLN A 11 4.57 -7.53 19.46
C GLN A 11 3.38 -8.47 19.37
N ASN A 12 3.37 -9.34 18.34
CA ASN A 12 2.37 -10.36 18.01
C ASN A 12 1.14 -9.87 17.20
N ALA A 13 1.14 -8.67 16.60
CA ALA A 13 0.10 -8.33 15.61
C ALA A 13 0.07 -9.38 14.49
N LYS A 14 -1.14 -9.83 14.14
CA LYS A 14 -1.35 -10.84 13.11
C LYS A 14 -1.66 -10.19 11.78
N ILE A 15 -0.71 -10.22 10.86
CA ILE A 15 -0.76 -9.52 9.59
C ILE A 15 -1.01 -10.50 8.45
N GLY A 16 -2.12 -10.32 7.72
CA GLY A 16 -2.36 -11.03 6.48
C GLY A 16 -1.52 -10.45 5.35
N VAL A 17 -0.77 -11.29 4.64
CA VAL A 17 -0.01 -10.88 3.45
C VAL A 17 -0.61 -11.57 2.24
N LEU A 18 -1.12 -10.80 1.26
CA LEU A 18 -1.68 -11.37 0.03
C LEU A 18 -0.59 -12.14 -0.73
N ALA A 19 -0.75 -13.46 -0.83
CA ALA A 19 0.26 -14.40 -1.33
C ALA A 19 -0.19 -15.14 -2.61
N VAL A 20 -1.01 -14.48 -3.43
CA VAL A 20 -1.45 -15.05 -4.71
C VAL A 20 -0.39 -14.87 -5.80
N GLN A 21 0.40 -13.78 -5.76
CA GLN A 21 1.50 -13.50 -6.68
C GLN A 21 2.30 -12.28 -6.20
N GLY A 22 3.62 -12.21 -6.47
CA GLY A 22 4.48 -11.05 -6.19
C GLY A 22 5.37 -11.20 -4.96
N ASP A 23 5.78 -10.08 -4.39
CA ASP A 23 6.87 -9.95 -3.40
C ASP A 23 6.37 -10.18 -1.95
N PHE A 24 5.43 -11.14 -1.76
CA PHE A 24 4.81 -11.40 -0.45
C PHE A 24 5.80 -11.98 0.58
N ALA A 25 6.80 -12.75 0.13
CA ALA A 25 7.77 -13.39 1.02
C ALA A 25 8.68 -12.35 1.70
N GLU A 26 9.10 -11.32 0.97
CA GLU A 26 9.91 -10.21 1.43
C GLU A 26 9.16 -9.38 2.47
N HIS A 27 7.89 -9.01 2.19
CA HIS A 27 7.03 -8.35 3.16
C HIS A 27 6.83 -9.16 4.44
N ALA A 28 6.56 -10.47 4.30
CA ALA A 28 6.40 -11.36 5.45
C ALA A 28 7.70 -11.46 6.29
N ALA A 29 8.87 -11.51 5.65
CA ALA A 29 10.16 -11.52 6.33
C ALA A 29 10.38 -10.23 7.14
N ARG A 30 10.09 -9.06 6.55
CA ARG A 30 10.18 -7.77 7.23
C ARG A 30 9.27 -7.67 8.44
N LEU A 31 8.00 -8.04 8.30
CA LEU A 31 7.02 -8.00 9.38
C LEU A 31 7.40 -8.94 10.53
N ARG A 32 7.90 -10.16 10.22
CA ARG A 32 8.39 -11.09 11.24
C ARG A 32 9.60 -10.54 11.99
N ALA A 33 10.53 -9.87 11.29
CA ALA A 33 11.67 -9.18 11.91
C ALA A 33 11.23 -8.05 12.86
N LEU A 34 10.07 -7.45 12.63
CA LEU A 34 9.44 -6.45 13.51
C LEU A 34 8.59 -7.07 14.64
N GLY A 35 8.54 -8.40 14.77
CA GLY A 35 7.83 -9.11 15.84
C GLY A 35 6.37 -9.43 15.53
N CYS A 36 5.93 -9.32 14.28
CA CYS A 36 4.57 -9.66 13.88
C CYS A 36 4.44 -11.16 13.53
N GLU A 37 3.24 -11.72 13.74
CA GLU A 37 2.83 -12.97 13.12
C GLU A 37 2.34 -12.68 11.69
N THR A 38 2.73 -13.48 10.69
CA THR A 38 2.29 -13.29 9.31
C THR A 38 1.52 -14.50 8.81
N ILE A 39 0.39 -14.25 8.14
CA ILE A 39 -0.45 -15.25 7.49
C ILE A 39 -0.45 -14.97 5.99
N GLU A 40 -0.08 -15.96 5.19
CA GLU A 40 -0.18 -15.87 3.74
C GLU A 40 -1.63 -16.08 3.31
N LEU A 41 -2.21 -15.07 2.65
CA LEU A 41 -3.58 -15.10 2.15
C LEU A 41 -3.57 -15.60 0.71
N ARG A 42 -3.99 -16.83 0.49
CA ARG A 42 -3.99 -17.51 -0.82
C ARG A 42 -5.39 -17.79 -1.35
N CYS A 43 -6.40 -17.80 -0.47
CA CYS A 43 -7.80 -18.01 -0.83
C CYS A 43 -8.73 -17.31 0.16
N ALA A 44 -10.03 -17.24 -0.14
CA ALA A 44 -11.02 -16.57 0.70
C ALA A 44 -11.08 -17.14 2.13
N ALA A 45 -10.86 -18.45 2.32
CA ALA A 45 -10.88 -19.08 3.64
C ALA A 45 -9.77 -18.56 4.59
N ASP A 46 -8.66 -18.09 4.06
CA ASP A 46 -7.58 -17.52 4.88
C ASP A 46 -8.00 -16.18 5.53
N LEU A 47 -8.98 -15.49 4.92
CA LEU A 47 -9.54 -14.23 5.43
C LEU A 47 -10.54 -14.42 6.57
N ASP A 48 -10.97 -15.67 6.87
CA ASP A 48 -11.81 -15.99 8.03
C ASP A 48 -11.00 -15.94 9.35
N THR A 49 -9.68 -15.87 9.26
CA THR A 49 -8.80 -15.68 10.41
C THR A 49 -8.89 -14.23 10.89
N ALA A 50 -8.94 -14.02 12.20
CA ALA A 50 -8.85 -12.67 12.76
C ALA A 50 -7.48 -12.06 12.44
N LEU A 51 -7.47 -10.99 11.65
CA LEU A 51 -6.29 -10.25 11.22
C LEU A 51 -6.34 -8.84 11.78
N ASP A 52 -5.19 -8.36 12.28
CA ASP A 52 -5.05 -6.98 12.77
C ASP A 52 -4.78 -6.00 11.62
N ALA A 53 -4.18 -6.46 10.52
CA ALA A 53 -3.92 -5.65 9.32
C ALA A 53 -3.66 -6.53 8.09
N ILE A 54 -3.61 -5.91 6.90
CA ILE A 54 -3.36 -6.60 5.62
C ILE A 54 -2.24 -5.89 4.86
N VAL A 55 -1.40 -6.67 4.17
CA VAL A 55 -0.43 -6.18 3.19
C VAL A 55 -0.80 -6.68 1.79
N LEU A 56 -0.87 -5.77 0.83
CA LEU A 56 -1.03 -6.03 -0.60
C LEU A 56 0.31 -5.76 -1.29
N PRO A 57 1.10 -6.78 -1.63
CA PRO A 57 2.48 -6.63 -2.10
C PRO A 57 2.56 -6.15 -3.54
N GLY A 58 3.78 -5.78 -3.94
CA GLY A 58 4.19 -5.61 -5.33
C GLY A 58 4.00 -6.88 -6.15
N GLY A 59 4.06 -6.74 -7.50
CA GLY A 59 3.90 -7.86 -8.42
C GLY A 59 3.30 -7.42 -9.76
N GLU A 60 2.55 -8.33 -10.41
CA GLU A 60 1.83 -8.01 -11.64
C GLU A 60 0.33 -7.80 -11.32
N SER A 61 -0.11 -6.54 -11.37
CA SER A 61 -1.45 -6.14 -10.90
C SER A 61 -2.62 -6.77 -11.66
N THR A 62 -2.45 -7.07 -12.97
CA THR A 62 -3.51 -7.71 -13.77
C THR A 62 -3.68 -9.17 -13.36
N VAL A 63 -2.57 -9.87 -13.10
CA VAL A 63 -2.59 -11.26 -12.60
C VAL A 63 -3.16 -11.30 -11.18
N GLN A 64 -2.69 -10.41 -10.30
CA GLN A 64 -3.23 -10.33 -8.93
C GLN A 64 -4.74 -10.06 -8.93
N ALA A 65 -5.23 -9.12 -9.76
CA ALA A 65 -6.66 -8.82 -9.86
C ALA A 65 -7.48 -10.04 -10.33
N ALA A 66 -7.01 -10.76 -11.35
CA ALA A 66 -7.66 -11.97 -11.85
C ALA A 66 -7.71 -13.08 -10.78
N LEU A 67 -6.61 -13.26 -10.03
CA LEU A 67 -6.57 -14.26 -8.95
C LEU A 67 -7.44 -13.86 -7.75
N LEU A 68 -7.52 -12.56 -7.43
CA LEU A 68 -8.45 -12.08 -6.38
C LEU A 68 -9.91 -12.37 -6.72
N GLU A 69 -10.28 -12.28 -8.01
CA GLU A 69 -11.60 -12.65 -8.48
C GLU A 69 -11.79 -14.17 -8.43
N GLU A 70 -10.87 -14.93 -9.01
CA GLU A 70 -10.93 -16.40 -9.08
C GLU A 70 -11.06 -17.04 -7.69
N PHE A 71 -10.33 -16.51 -6.69
CA PHE A 71 -10.34 -16.99 -5.31
C PHE A 71 -11.37 -16.27 -4.43
N ALA A 72 -12.23 -15.43 -4.99
CA ALA A 72 -13.30 -14.68 -4.30
C ALA A 72 -12.78 -13.84 -3.10
N MET A 73 -11.58 -13.25 -3.21
CA MET A 73 -10.90 -12.53 -2.12
C MET A 73 -11.16 -11.02 -2.14
N ALA A 74 -11.47 -10.43 -3.29
CA ALA A 74 -11.58 -8.97 -3.44
C ALA A 74 -12.64 -8.35 -2.53
N ASP A 75 -13.87 -8.88 -2.52
CA ASP A 75 -14.96 -8.36 -1.70
C ASP A 75 -14.73 -8.54 -0.19
N PRO A 76 -14.23 -9.68 0.33
CA PRO A 76 -13.82 -9.80 1.73
C PRO A 76 -12.78 -8.77 2.13
N ILE A 77 -11.70 -8.59 1.37
CA ILE A 77 -10.66 -7.59 1.65
C ILE A 77 -11.26 -6.18 1.66
N LYS A 78 -12.10 -5.85 0.68
CA LYS A 78 -12.79 -4.56 0.61
C LYS A 78 -13.65 -4.29 1.85
N ARG A 79 -14.39 -5.29 2.34
CA ARG A 79 -15.19 -5.18 3.57
C ARG A 79 -14.29 -4.96 4.80
N MET A 80 -13.20 -5.71 4.94
CA MET A 80 -12.25 -5.55 6.05
C MET A 80 -11.66 -4.13 6.08
N ILE A 81 -11.25 -3.57 4.94
CA ILE A 81 -10.80 -2.18 4.83
C ILE A 81 -11.91 -1.22 5.24
N GLY A 82 -13.14 -1.44 4.78
CA GLY A 82 -14.30 -0.61 5.09
C GLY A 82 -14.73 -0.64 6.57
N THR A 83 -14.40 -1.71 7.29
CA THR A 83 -14.64 -1.83 8.75
C THR A 83 -13.45 -1.35 9.59
N GLY A 84 -12.39 -0.84 8.97
CA GLY A 84 -11.28 -0.19 9.65
C GLY A 84 -9.97 -0.99 9.65
N THR A 85 -9.93 -2.23 9.14
CA THR A 85 -8.68 -3.01 9.08
C THR A 85 -7.60 -2.23 8.33
N PRO A 86 -6.43 -1.93 8.95
CA PRO A 86 -5.33 -1.24 8.31
C PRO A 86 -4.78 -2.01 7.11
N VAL A 87 -4.42 -1.27 6.05
CA VAL A 87 -3.80 -1.87 4.87
C VAL A 87 -2.57 -1.10 4.41
N LEU A 88 -1.49 -1.84 4.09
CA LEU A 88 -0.31 -1.35 3.39
C LEU A 88 -0.29 -1.96 1.98
N ALA A 89 -0.24 -1.13 0.95
CA ALA A 89 -0.24 -1.56 -0.44
C ALA A 89 0.97 -0.99 -1.19
N THR A 90 1.79 -1.86 -1.80
CA THR A 90 3.02 -1.49 -2.49
C THR A 90 2.91 -1.75 -3.99
N CYS A 91 3.37 -0.84 -4.83
CA CYS A 91 3.48 -0.98 -6.27
C CYS A 91 2.18 -1.55 -6.91
N ALA A 92 2.13 -2.84 -7.24
CA ALA A 92 0.92 -3.49 -7.77
C ALA A 92 -0.25 -3.47 -6.78
N GLY A 93 0.01 -3.64 -5.49
CA GLY A 93 -0.99 -3.53 -4.43
C GLY A 93 -1.65 -2.14 -4.39
N LEU A 94 -0.88 -1.07 -4.60
CA LEU A 94 -1.44 0.29 -4.77
C LEU A 94 -2.40 0.36 -5.96
N ILE A 95 -2.05 -0.27 -7.09
CA ILE A 95 -2.93 -0.32 -8.27
C ILE A 95 -4.25 -1.05 -7.93
N LEU A 96 -4.21 -2.12 -7.14
CA LEU A 96 -5.42 -2.82 -6.69
C LEU A 96 -6.30 -1.95 -5.79
N LEU A 97 -5.70 -1.11 -4.93
CA LEU A 97 -6.43 -0.21 -4.03
C LEU A 97 -6.97 1.04 -4.72
N ALA A 98 -6.31 1.54 -5.77
CA ALA A 98 -6.67 2.80 -6.42
C ALA A 98 -8.10 2.78 -6.97
N ARG A 99 -8.85 3.86 -6.75
CA ARG A 99 -10.20 4.03 -7.32
C ARG A 99 -10.18 4.22 -8.82
N GLU A 100 -9.10 4.79 -9.36
CA GLU A 100 -8.94 5.00 -10.79
C GLU A 100 -7.56 4.56 -11.25
N VAL A 101 -7.51 3.83 -12.36
CA VAL A 101 -6.26 3.42 -12.99
C VAL A 101 -6.27 3.83 -14.45
N GLU A 102 -5.30 4.65 -14.82
CA GLU A 102 -5.10 5.11 -16.18
C GLU A 102 -4.38 4.04 -17.01
N HIS A 103 -4.94 3.68 -18.16
CA HIS A 103 -4.27 2.79 -19.10
C HIS A 103 -3.24 3.58 -19.93
N ALA A 104 -2.04 3.06 -20.09
CA ALA A 104 -0.88 3.68 -20.78
C ALA A 104 -1.14 4.15 -22.23
N ASN A 105 -2.32 3.93 -22.80
CA ASN A 105 -2.70 4.35 -24.16
C ASN A 105 -3.55 5.63 -24.21
N GLY A 106 -3.60 6.41 -23.12
CA GLY A 106 -4.29 7.69 -23.11
C GLY A 106 -5.80 7.65 -23.39
N ARG A 107 -6.41 6.47 -23.42
CA ARG A 107 -7.86 6.33 -23.47
C ARG A 107 -8.42 6.41 -22.05
N SER A 108 -8.46 7.63 -21.56
CA SER A 108 -9.36 8.00 -20.49
C SER A 108 -10.78 7.80 -21.03
N ASP A 109 -11.47 6.78 -20.58
CA ASP A 109 -12.90 6.68 -20.80
C ASP A 109 -13.55 7.78 -19.97
N SER A 110 -14.17 8.78 -20.65
CA SER A 110 -14.62 10.06 -20.10
C SER A 110 -15.93 9.92 -19.30
N ARG A 111 -16.03 8.95 -18.43
CA ARG A 111 -17.13 8.87 -17.46
C ARG A 111 -16.71 9.59 -16.18
N ALA A 112 -17.69 10.03 -15.41
CA ALA A 112 -17.49 10.86 -14.22
C ALA A 112 -16.34 10.38 -13.31
N PRO A 113 -15.62 11.29 -12.62
CA PRO A 113 -14.59 10.90 -11.68
C PRO A 113 -15.12 9.81 -10.74
N PHE A 114 -14.37 8.72 -10.60
CA PHE A 114 -14.69 7.56 -9.78
C PHE A 114 -15.77 6.56 -10.28
N GLU A 115 -16.21 6.63 -11.55
CA GLU A 115 -17.16 5.65 -12.14
C GLU A 115 -16.60 4.94 -13.38
N ARG A 116 -15.31 4.64 -13.43
CA ARG A 116 -14.72 4.07 -14.64
C ARG A 116 -14.87 2.58 -14.75
N ALA A 117 -15.64 2.13 -15.77
CA ALA A 117 -15.56 0.79 -16.32
C ALA A 117 -14.21 0.63 -17.03
N GLY A 118 -13.39 -0.31 -16.64
CA GLY A 118 -12.09 -0.58 -17.27
C GLY A 118 -11.06 -1.21 -16.36
N TRP A 119 -11.44 -1.52 -15.12
CA TRP A 119 -10.62 -2.30 -14.23
C TRP A 119 -10.65 -3.78 -14.58
N ALA A 120 -9.51 -4.44 -14.34
CA ALA A 120 -9.53 -5.88 -14.28
C ALA A 120 -10.46 -6.31 -13.13
N PRO A 121 -11.23 -7.39 -13.32
CA PRO A 121 -12.03 -7.96 -12.26
C PRO A 121 -11.20 -8.18 -10.99
N GLY A 122 -11.81 -8.02 -9.82
CA GLY A 122 -11.16 -8.20 -8.54
C GLY A 122 -10.45 -6.96 -7.97
N ALA A 123 -10.50 -5.81 -8.64
CA ALA A 123 -9.99 -4.55 -8.09
C ALA A 123 -10.73 -4.15 -6.80
N ILE A 124 -9.95 -3.72 -5.79
CA ILE A 124 -10.49 -3.35 -4.48
C ILE A 124 -11.08 -1.93 -4.53
N GLY A 125 -10.33 -0.95 -5.08
CA GLY A 125 -10.83 0.38 -5.41
C GLY A 125 -11.28 1.23 -4.21
N THR A 126 -10.61 1.13 -3.07
CA THR A 126 -10.99 1.85 -1.83
C THR A 126 -10.18 3.12 -1.59
N LEU A 127 -8.96 3.22 -2.12
CA LEU A 127 -8.09 4.37 -1.94
C LEU A 127 -8.41 5.45 -2.98
N PRO A 128 -8.79 6.69 -2.59
CA PRO A 128 -9.21 7.73 -3.55
C PRO A 128 -8.01 8.40 -4.23
N VAL A 129 -7.30 7.63 -5.06
CA VAL A 129 -6.20 8.09 -5.91
C VAL A 129 -6.42 7.66 -7.34
N GLN A 130 -5.84 8.42 -8.27
CA GLN A 130 -5.69 8.04 -9.67
C GLN A 130 -4.24 7.59 -9.91
N VAL A 131 -4.07 6.43 -10.51
CA VAL A 131 -2.76 5.83 -10.74
C VAL A 131 -2.55 5.56 -12.22
N SER A 132 -1.42 6.03 -12.76
CA SER A 132 -0.95 5.67 -14.10
C SER A 132 0.00 4.47 -14.01
N ARG A 133 -0.28 3.42 -14.80
CA ARG A 133 0.58 2.23 -14.91
C ARG A 133 1.72 2.51 -15.87
N ASN A 134 2.92 2.03 -15.56
CA ASN A 134 4.10 2.13 -16.44
C ASN A 134 4.51 3.58 -16.80
N ALA A 135 4.30 4.54 -15.91
CA ALA A 135 4.52 5.96 -16.18
C ALA A 135 5.99 6.33 -16.43
N TYR A 136 6.95 5.56 -15.90
CA TYR A 136 8.38 5.85 -16.01
C TYR A 136 9.05 5.33 -17.31
N GLY A 137 8.30 4.78 -18.27
CA GLY A 137 8.84 4.34 -19.56
C GLY A 137 9.86 3.18 -19.47
N ARG A 138 10.34 2.69 -20.65
CA ARG A 138 11.24 1.52 -20.71
C ARG A 138 12.66 1.79 -20.22
N GLN A 139 13.12 3.05 -20.20
CA GLN A 139 14.51 3.41 -19.84
C GLN A 139 14.76 3.72 -18.37
N LEU A 140 13.73 4.06 -17.60
CA LEU A 140 13.81 4.33 -16.16
C LEU A 140 13.00 3.30 -15.36
N ALA A 141 13.11 2.04 -15.75
CA ALA A 141 12.30 0.98 -15.16
C ALA A 141 12.62 0.73 -13.67
N SER A 142 13.81 1.11 -13.19
CA SER A 142 14.23 0.95 -11.79
C SER A 142 15.23 2.04 -11.41
N PHE A 143 15.04 2.65 -10.25
CA PHE A 143 15.96 3.65 -9.68
C PHE A 143 15.80 3.69 -8.16
N HIS A 144 16.80 4.33 -7.50
CA HIS A 144 16.78 4.59 -6.07
C HIS A 144 16.71 6.10 -5.82
N ALA A 145 16.00 6.49 -4.78
CA ALA A 145 15.94 7.86 -4.28
C ALA A 145 15.90 7.87 -2.75
N GLU A 146 16.05 9.04 -2.16
CA GLU A 146 15.80 9.28 -0.74
C GLU A 146 14.85 10.48 -0.62
N ALA A 147 13.89 10.41 0.28
CA ALA A 147 13.00 11.53 0.53
C ALA A 147 12.46 11.51 1.98
N PRO A 148 12.06 12.67 2.52
CA PRO A 148 11.53 12.74 3.87
C PRO A 148 10.17 12.04 3.98
N LEU A 149 10.01 11.19 5.01
CA LEU A 149 8.74 10.62 5.42
C LEU A 149 8.03 11.59 6.35
N ARG A 150 6.99 12.24 5.86
CA ARG A 150 6.16 13.14 6.66
C ARG A 150 5.24 12.32 7.57
N SER A 151 5.41 12.47 8.88
CA SER A 151 4.44 12.01 9.86
C SER A 151 3.70 13.24 10.40
N ASN A 152 2.38 13.15 10.56
CA ASN A 152 1.59 14.26 11.14
C ASN A 152 1.82 14.43 12.65
N LYS A 153 3.01 14.10 13.17
CA LYS A 153 3.36 14.33 14.56
C LYS A 153 3.82 15.78 14.71
N GLU A 154 2.99 16.58 15.37
CA GLU A 154 3.35 17.93 15.79
C GLU A 154 4.66 17.88 16.62
N GLY A 155 5.68 18.61 16.17
CA GLY A 155 6.94 18.80 16.89
C GLY A 155 8.17 18.05 16.32
N GLU A 156 8.08 17.39 15.18
CA GLU A 156 9.25 16.90 14.44
C GLU A 156 9.70 17.97 13.42
N ASP A 157 10.72 18.76 13.78
CA ASP A 157 11.26 19.84 12.94
C ASP A 157 11.92 19.34 11.65
N GLU A 158 12.29 18.04 11.56
CA GLU A 158 12.84 17.40 10.38
C GLU A 158 12.31 15.96 10.25
N ALA A 159 11.54 15.69 9.18
CA ALA A 159 11.13 14.32 8.85
C ALA A 159 12.36 13.51 8.38
N PRO A 160 12.59 12.28 8.90
CA PRO A 160 13.73 11.47 8.49
C PRO A 160 13.61 11.08 7.01
N ASN A 161 14.74 11.16 6.29
CA ASN A 161 14.80 10.60 4.94
C ASN A 161 14.75 9.08 5.01
N ILE A 162 13.96 8.49 4.13
CA ILE A 162 13.87 7.05 3.93
C ILE A 162 14.36 6.67 2.52
N PRO A 163 14.95 5.48 2.34
CA PRO A 163 15.30 4.97 1.02
C PRO A 163 14.05 4.57 0.25
N LEU A 164 14.06 4.78 -1.05
CA LEU A 164 12.96 4.51 -1.96
C LEU A 164 13.48 3.69 -3.14
N THR A 165 13.14 2.41 -3.19
CA THR A 165 13.50 1.51 -4.30
C THR A 165 12.33 1.38 -5.27
N PHE A 166 12.48 1.93 -6.48
CA PHE A 166 11.47 1.88 -7.53
C PHE A 166 11.80 0.79 -8.54
N ILE A 167 10.84 -0.08 -8.84
CA ILE A 167 10.92 -1.13 -9.88
C ILE A 167 9.65 -1.09 -10.70
N ARG A 168 9.73 -0.62 -11.94
CA ARG A 168 8.56 -0.46 -12.84
C ARG A 168 7.36 0.17 -12.15
N ALA A 169 7.62 1.17 -11.34
CA ALA A 169 6.66 1.74 -10.42
C ALA A 169 5.46 2.39 -11.14
N PRO A 170 4.25 2.31 -10.58
CA PRO A 170 3.15 3.16 -10.98
C PRO A 170 3.40 4.61 -10.53
N GLN A 171 2.67 5.55 -11.09
CA GLN A 171 2.67 6.95 -10.66
C GLN A 171 1.29 7.33 -10.12
N ILE A 172 1.25 7.99 -8.97
CA ILE A 172 0.04 8.65 -8.47
C ILE A 172 -0.07 9.97 -9.21
N VAL A 173 -1.08 10.10 -10.08
CA VAL A 173 -1.28 11.29 -10.93
C VAL A 173 -2.29 12.26 -10.34
N ALA A 174 -3.15 11.81 -9.44
CA ALA A 174 -4.06 12.66 -8.69
C ALA A 174 -4.45 12.01 -7.35
N THR A 175 -4.75 12.84 -6.37
CA THR A 175 -5.26 12.45 -5.06
C THR A 175 -6.62 13.08 -4.82
N GLY A 176 -7.55 12.29 -4.24
CA GLY A 176 -8.87 12.78 -3.84
C GLY A 176 -8.85 13.52 -2.50
N GLU A 177 -10.02 14.04 -2.11
CA GLU A 177 -10.20 14.74 -0.84
C GLU A 177 -9.87 13.81 0.35
N GLY A 178 -9.15 14.34 1.35
CA GLY A 178 -8.75 13.64 2.56
C GLY A 178 -7.53 12.71 2.40
N VAL A 179 -6.94 12.64 1.21
CA VAL A 179 -5.68 11.90 1.00
C VAL A 179 -4.50 12.74 1.46
N GLU A 180 -3.71 12.22 2.37
CA GLU A 180 -2.47 12.81 2.88
C GLU A 180 -1.28 12.30 2.08
N THR A 181 -0.38 13.19 1.65
CA THR A 181 0.89 12.81 1.04
C THR A 181 1.95 12.59 2.11
N LEU A 182 2.44 11.36 2.23
CA LEU A 182 3.47 10.96 3.18
C LEU A 182 4.89 11.18 2.66
N VAL A 183 5.12 10.89 1.37
CA VAL A 183 6.42 11.05 0.70
C VAL A 183 6.19 11.59 -0.71
N SER A 184 7.03 12.53 -1.12
CA SER A 184 7.07 13.07 -2.50
C SER A 184 8.48 13.00 -3.06
N VAL A 185 8.59 12.76 -4.37
CA VAL A 185 9.83 12.88 -5.17
C VAL A 185 9.52 13.80 -6.33
N ASP A 186 10.32 14.84 -6.52
CA ASP A 186 10.09 15.87 -7.57
C ASP A 186 8.64 16.40 -7.57
N GLU A 187 8.12 16.71 -6.37
CA GLU A 187 6.74 17.18 -6.12
C GLU A 187 5.64 16.14 -6.39
N ALA A 188 5.96 14.99 -7.00
CA ALA A 188 5.00 13.91 -7.23
C ALA A 188 4.82 13.05 -5.97
N PRO A 189 3.57 12.75 -5.54
CA PRO A 189 3.33 11.88 -4.41
C PRO A 189 3.73 10.45 -4.76
N VAL A 190 4.55 9.82 -3.90
CA VAL A 190 4.99 8.42 -4.05
C VAL A 190 4.55 7.54 -2.88
N ALA A 191 4.15 8.13 -1.77
CA ALA A 191 3.45 7.46 -0.68
C ALA A 191 2.31 8.35 -0.18
N VAL A 192 1.14 7.76 0.02
CA VAL A 192 -0.08 8.45 0.46
C VAL A 192 -0.80 7.66 1.54
N ARG A 193 -1.60 8.36 2.35
CA ARG A 193 -2.48 7.78 3.35
C ARG A 193 -3.90 8.29 3.17
N PHE A 194 -4.86 7.40 3.39
CA PHE A 194 -6.27 7.74 3.50
C PHE A 194 -6.92 6.89 4.60
N GLY A 195 -7.19 7.50 5.74
CA GLY A 195 -7.68 6.78 6.92
C GLY A 195 -6.73 5.67 7.35
N ASN A 196 -7.21 4.43 7.28
CA ASN A 196 -6.47 3.20 7.61
C ASN A 196 -5.67 2.60 6.43
N GLN A 197 -5.60 3.27 5.29
CA GLN A 197 -4.94 2.78 4.08
C GLN A 197 -3.66 3.55 3.80
N ILE A 198 -2.55 2.85 3.56
CA ILE A 198 -1.28 3.40 3.06
C ILE A 198 -1.03 2.79 1.69
N GLY A 199 -0.87 3.65 0.67
CA GLY A 199 -0.52 3.25 -0.69
C GLY A 199 0.80 3.86 -1.11
N ILE A 200 1.73 3.04 -1.62
CA ILE A 200 3.07 3.46 -2.01
C ILE A 200 3.45 2.92 -3.39
N THR A 201 4.24 3.69 -4.13
CA THR A 201 4.63 3.34 -5.51
C THR A 201 5.92 2.53 -5.60
N PHE A 202 6.71 2.51 -4.54
CA PHE A 202 8.03 1.86 -4.44
C PHE A 202 7.98 0.60 -3.56
N HIS A 203 9.12 -0.04 -3.33
CA HIS A 203 9.30 -1.34 -2.69
C HIS A 203 10.08 -1.21 -1.37
N PRO A 204 9.46 -0.88 -0.23
CA PRO A 204 10.12 -0.76 1.07
C PRO A 204 10.61 -2.11 1.61
N GLU A 205 10.08 -3.23 1.11
CA GLU A 205 10.49 -4.57 1.48
C GLU A 205 11.92 -4.91 1.04
N LEU A 206 12.45 -4.17 0.06
CA LEU A 206 13.81 -4.35 -0.46
C LEU A 206 14.85 -3.51 0.27
N ASP A 207 14.41 -2.53 1.07
CA ASP A 207 15.29 -1.64 1.83
C ASP A 207 15.41 -2.08 3.29
N GLU A 208 16.50 -1.70 3.99
CA GLU A 208 16.67 -2.04 5.42
C GLU A 208 15.88 -1.12 6.36
N ASP A 209 15.36 0.00 5.87
CA ASP A 209 14.56 0.94 6.66
C ASP A 209 13.18 0.37 7.01
N ASN A 210 12.72 0.66 8.23
CA ASN A 210 11.46 0.15 8.74
C ASN A 210 10.43 1.26 9.03
N ALA A 211 10.73 2.52 8.72
CA ALA A 211 9.88 3.66 9.11
C ALA A 211 8.44 3.55 8.55
N LEU A 212 8.30 3.12 7.28
CA LEU A 212 6.97 2.89 6.68
C LEU A 212 6.22 1.73 7.34
N TYR A 213 6.91 0.63 7.67
CA TYR A 213 6.30 -0.47 8.41
C TYR A 213 5.90 -0.04 9.82
N GLN A 214 6.72 0.76 10.52
CA GLN A 214 6.37 1.29 11.84
C GLN A 214 5.17 2.23 11.77
N LEU A 215 5.09 3.08 10.73
CA LEU A 215 3.93 3.92 10.47
C LEU A 215 2.66 3.07 10.24
N PHE A 216 2.77 2.02 9.41
CA PHE A 216 1.68 1.09 9.15
C PHE A 216 1.21 0.35 10.41
N LEU A 217 2.14 -0.20 11.19
CA LEU A 217 1.83 -0.90 12.44
C LEU A 217 1.19 0.04 13.48
N GLY A 218 1.57 1.32 13.48
CA GLY A 218 0.94 2.33 14.32
C GLY A 218 -0.54 2.59 14.01
N LEU A 219 -1.04 2.19 12.83
CA LEU A 219 -2.47 2.28 12.51
C LEU A 219 -3.31 1.22 13.25
N ILE A 220 -2.70 0.10 13.62
CA ILE A 220 -3.37 -0.97 14.38
C ILE A 220 -3.78 -0.45 15.76
N ASP A 221 -2.87 0.27 16.44
CA ASP A 221 -3.10 0.83 17.78
C ASP A 221 -4.20 1.91 17.81
N ALA A 222 -4.40 2.59 16.70
CA ALA A 222 -5.41 3.63 16.58
C ALA A 222 -6.83 3.07 16.37
N HIS A 223 -6.96 1.78 16.11
CA HIS A 223 -8.23 1.09 15.78
C HIS A 223 -8.66 0.07 16.86
N ALA A 224 -7.77 -0.24 17.79
CA ALA A 224 -8.04 -1.10 18.94
C ALA A 224 -8.71 -0.29 20.08
#